data_d37e3964b1561fe9d0563483d6e1147b
#
_entry.id   d37e3964b1561fe9d0563483d6e1147b
#
_cell.length_a   1.000
_cell.length_b   1.000
_cell.length_c   1.000
_cell.angle_alpha   90.00
_cell.angle_beta   90.00
_cell.angle_gamma   90.00
#
_symmetry.space_group_name_H-M   'P 1'
#
loop_
_entity.id
_entity.type
_entity.pdbx_description
1 polymer ?
#
loop_
_entity_poly.entity_id
_entity_poly.type
_entity_poly.pdbx_seq_one_letter_code
_entity_poly.pdbx_strand_id
1 'polypeptide(L)'
;MIRAIRKAATSLALIVMVAMGVRVAFAWDQARKISPRVLGIVPFQQETGNMAYALAQGKGFSNVFRTETGPTAWLAPAYPLLVAAMFKLFGTFTARAFFAAVFLNILFSAAACVPIFFAGKRLGGVGVAAGAAWLWAVFPSAVMMPFEWFWDDLSIDTDPPA
;
A
#
# COMPACT_ATOMS: atom_id res chain seq x y z
N MET A 1 -13.85 24.53 -25.52
CA MET A 1 -12.69 24.28 -24.68
C MET A 1 -13.08 24.16 -23.20
N ILE A 2 -13.70 25.15 -22.55
CA ILE A 2 -14.06 25.13 -21.10
C ILE A 2 -14.94 23.94 -20.70
N ARG A 3 -15.96 23.57 -21.50
CA ARG A 3 -16.82 22.40 -21.21
C ARG A 3 -16.08 21.08 -21.25
N ALA A 4 -15.10 20.92 -22.14
CA ALA A 4 -14.28 19.72 -22.22
C ALA A 4 -13.37 19.57 -20.99
N ILE A 5 -12.72 20.65 -20.57
CA ILE A 5 -11.87 20.70 -19.36
C ILE A 5 -12.70 20.37 -18.12
N ARG A 6 -13.90 20.98 -17.98
CA ARG A 6 -14.80 20.69 -16.85
C ARG A 6 -15.26 19.23 -16.83
N LYS A 7 -15.59 18.67 -18.00
CA LYS A 7 -15.97 17.25 -18.13
C LYS A 7 -14.81 16.31 -17.76
N ALA A 8 -13.60 16.62 -18.18
CA ALA A 8 -12.41 15.87 -17.82
C ALA A 8 -12.13 15.96 -16.30
N ALA A 9 -12.14 17.16 -15.73
CA ALA A 9 -11.90 17.40 -14.31
C ALA A 9 -12.93 16.69 -13.38
N THR A 10 -14.13 16.41 -13.86
CA THR A 10 -15.16 15.66 -13.12
C THR A 10 -15.21 14.18 -13.47
N SER A 11 -14.33 13.71 -14.35
CA SER A 11 -14.26 12.29 -14.75
C SER A 11 -13.60 11.45 -13.66
N LEU A 12 -14.39 10.58 -13.02
CA LEU A 12 -13.89 9.65 -12.01
C LEU A 12 -12.76 8.75 -12.54
N ALA A 13 -12.90 8.29 -13.80
CA ALA A 13 -11.88 7.45 -14.42
C ALA A 13 -10.53 8.19 -14.53
N LEU A 14 -10.54 9.47 -14.94
CA LEU A 14 -9.32 10.27 -15.01
C LEU A 14 -8.71 10.48 -13.63
N ILE A 15 -9.53 10.77 -12.61
CA ILE A 15 -9.07 10.94 -11.21
C ILE A 15 -8.37 9.66 -10.72
N VAL A 16 -8.98 8.50 -10.94
CA VAL A 16 -8.40 7.20 -10.53
C VAL A 16 -7.11 6.90 -11.29
N MET A 17 -7.07 7.18 -12.61
CA MET A 17 -5.84 6.99 -13.40
C MET A 17 -4.70 7.89 -12.92
N VAL A 18 -4.97 9.15 -12.63
CA VAL A 18 -3.96 10.07 -12.09
C VAL A 18 -3.52 9.64 -10.69
N ALA A 19 -4.48 9.25 -9.82
CA ALA A 19 -4.18 8.72 -8.50
C ALA A 19 -3.24 7.50 -8.57
N MET A 20 -3.51 6.58 -9.50
CA MET A 20 -2.65 5.42 -9.75
C MET A 20 -1.27 5.84 -10.26
N GLY A 21 -1.22 6.70 -11.27
CA GLY A 21 0.03 7.14 -11.89
C GLY A 21 0.96 7.85 -10.91
N VAL A 22 0.45 8.76 -10.09
CA VAL A 22 1.23 9.48 -9.07
C VAL A 22 1.83 8.50 -8.06
N ARG A 23 1.06 7.53 -7.56
CA ARG A 23 1.52 6.52 -6.59
C ARG A 23 2.56 5.58 -7.19
N VAL A 24 2.35 5.13 -8.43
CA VAL A 24 3.33 4.30 -9.14
C VAL A 24 4.63 5.07 -9.36
N ALA A 25 4.55 6.34 -9.80
CA ALA A 25 5.73 7.17 -10.00
C ALA A 25 6.50 7.38 -8.70
N PHE A 26 5.81 7.65 -7.58
CA PHE A 26 6.42 7.77 -6.27
C PHE A 26 7.09 6.46 -5.83
N ALA A 27 6.38 5.34 -5.89
CA ALA A 27 6.91 4.04 -5.51
C ALA A 27 8.13 3.64 -6.36
N TRP A 28 8.11 3.95 -7.66
CA TRP A 28 9.24 3.73 -8.56
C TRP A 28 10.45 4.59 -8.18
N ASP A 29 10.24 5.87 -7.85
CA ASP A 29 11.31 6.77 -7.42
C ASP A 29 11.96 6.26 -6.12
N GLN A 30 11.17 5.85 -5.14
CA GLN A 30 11.68 5.29 -3.88
C GLN A 30 12.40 3.94 -4.11
N ALA A 31 11.80 3.05 -4.89
CA ALA A 31 12.38 1.72 -5.16
C ALA A 31 13.76 1.78 -5.81
N ARG A 32 14.02 2.78 -6.66
CA ARG A 32 15.34 2.97 -7.29
C ARG A 32 16.44 3.39 -6.33
N LYS A 33 16.08 3.95 -5.18
CA LYS A 33 17.02 4.42 -4.15
C LYS A 33 17.47 3.29 -3.22
N ILE A 34 16.83 2.13 -3.29
CA ILE A 34 16.98 1.05 -2.34
C ILE A 34 17.58 -0.18 -3.02
N SER A 35 18.54 -0.84 -2.35
CA SER A 35 19.11 -2.07 -2.85
C SER A 35 18.07 -3.18 -2.97
N PRO A 36 18.04 -3.99 -4.06
CA PRO A 36 17.12 -5.11 -4.20
C PRO A 36 17.17 -6.14 -3.07
N ARG A 37 18.34 -6.30 -2.42
CA ARG A 37 18.50 -7.19 -1.26
C ARG A 37 17.72 -6.68 -0.05
N VAL A 38 17.75 -5.37 0.18
CA VAL A 38 17.02 -4.73 1.28
C VAL A 38 15.52 -4.78 1.04
N LEU A 39 15.06 -4.54 -0.19
CA LEU A 39 13.65 -4.58 -0.57
C LEU A 39 12.95 -5.92 -0.30
N GLY A 40 13.68 -7.03 -0.34
CA GLY A 40 13.09 -8.35 -0.09
C GLY A 40 12.94 -8.71 1.37
N ILE A 41 13.78 -8.18 2.24
CA ILE A 41 13.90 -8.63 3.64
C ILE A 41 13.31 -7.60 4.60
N VAL A 42 13.83 -6.39 4.59
CA VAL A 42 13.56 -5.38 5.62
C VAL A 42 12.08 -4.99 5.71
N PRO A 43 11.35 -4.73 4.60
CA PRO A 43 9.96 -4.29 4.67
C PRO A 43 9.02 -5.32 5.34
N PHE A 44 9.39 -6.59 5.32
CA PHE A 44 8.59 -7.67 5.89
C PHE A 44 9.03 -8.09 7.30
N GLN A 45 9.99 -7.41 7.89
CA GLN A 45 10.44 -7.70 9.26
C GLN A 45 9.48 -7.18 10.34
N GLN A 46 8.45 -6.46 9.94
CA GLN A 46 7.40 -5.96 10.81
C GLN A 46 6.36 -7.06 11.15
N GLU A 47 5.50 -6.75 12.10
CA GLU A 47 4.44 -7.63 12.62
C GLU A 47 3.59 -8.28 11.51
N THR A 48 3.20 -7.49 10.51
CA THR A 48 2.41 -7.98 9.37
C THR A 48 3.16 -9.03 8.55
N GLY A 49 4.44 -8.79 8.27
CA GLY A 49 5.27 -9.72 7.50
C GLY A 49 5.55 -11.02 8.28
N ASN A 50 5.80 -10.93 9.58
CA ASN A 50 5.99 -12.10 10.44
C ASN A 50 4.73 -12.96 10.50
N MET A 51 3.56 -12.32 10.69
CA MET A 51 2.27 -13.01 10.68
C MET A 51 1.97 -13.62 9.30
N ALA A 52 2.21 -12.89 8.22
CA ALA A 52 2.04 -13.39 6.87
C ALA A 52 2.97 -14.59 6.57
N TYR A 53 4.18 -14.56 7.09
CA TYR A 53 5.10 -15.70 7.01
C TYR A 53 4.56 -16.92 7.75
N ALA A 54 4.09 -16.75 8.99
CA ALA A 54 3.48 -17.84 9.76
C ALA A 54 2.26 -18.44 9.03
N LEU A 55 1.41 -17.59 8.45
CA LEU A 55 0.27 -18.00 7.61
C LEU A 55 0.72 -18.76 6.36
N ALA A 56 1.76 -18.29 5.68
CA ALA A 56 2.30 -18.95 4.50
C ALA A 56 2.87 -20.35 4.82
N GLN A 57 3.41 -20.53 6.03
CA GLN A 57 3.90 -21.82 6.56
C GLN A 57 2.79 -22.73 7.12
N GLY A 58 1.53 -22.28 7.12
CA GLY A 58 0.42 -23.06 7.66
C GLY A 58 0.30 -23.06 9.19
N LYS A 59 1.06 -22.20 9.89
CA LYS A 59 1.03 -22.05 11.36
C LYS A 59 -0.17 -21.23 11.88
N GLY A 60 -1.04 -20.76 10.96
CA GLY A 60 -2.19 -19.91 11.31
C GLY A 60 -1.78 -18.49 11.70
N PHE A 61 -2.70 -17.75 12.34
CA PHE A 61 -2.43 -16.41 12.89
C PHE A 61 -1.57 -16.52 14.15
N SER A 62 -0.27 -16.43 13.98
CA SER A 62 0.70 -16.63 15.08
C SER A 62 2.00 -15.87 14.82
N ASN A 63 2.86 -15.79 15.84
CA ASN A 63 4.26 -15.35 15.73
C ASN A 63 4.44 -13.93 15.15
N VAL A 64 3.72 -12.96 15.71
CA VAL A 64 3.78 -11.54 15.29
C VAL A 64 5.16 -10.94 15.53
N PHE A 65 5.79 -11.30 16.64
CA PHE A 65 7.11 -10.80 17.03
C PHE A 65 8.15 -11.88 16.78
N ARG A 66 8.85 -11.92 15.72
CA ARG A 66 10.00 -12.78 15.35
C ARG A 66 10.31 -14.04 16.24
N THR A 67 9.65 -14.18 17.37
CA THR A 67 9.73 -15.28 18.33
C THR A 67 8.47 -16.15 18.26
N GLU A 68 8.53 -17.37 18.71
CA GLU A 68 7.37 -18.26 18.79
C GLU A 68 6.42 -17.82 19.91
N THR A 69 5.59 -16.82 19.62
CA THR A 69 4.61 -16.26 20.57
C THR A 69 3.26 -17.00 20.59
N GLY A 70 3.10 -18.01 19.70
CA GLY A 70 1.85 -18.76 19.59
C GLY A 70 0.72 -18.00 18.86
N PRO A 71 -0.52 -18.53 18.93
CA PRO A 71 -1.69 -17.93 18.29
C PRO A 71 -1.97 -16.51 18.80
N THR A 72 -2.35 -15.61 17.90
CA THR A 72 -2.57 -14.20 18.23
C THR A 72 -3.68 -13.58 17.38
N ALA A 73 -4.38 -12.58 17.95
CA ALA A 73 -5.35 -11.73 17.27
C ALA A 73 -4.88 -10.27 17.17
N TRP A 74 -3.57 -10.04 17.17
CA TRP A 74 -2.95 -8.70 17.21
C TRP A 74 -3.31 -7.82 16.00
N LEU A 75 -3.37 -8.41 14.81
CA LEU A 75 -3.66 -7.69 13.57
C LEU A 75 -4.98 -8.13 12.93
N ALA A 76 -5.65 -7.19 12.25
CA ALA A 76 -6.80 -7.52 11.42
C ALA A 76 -6.41 -8.53 10.32
N PRO A 77 -7.20 -9.61 10.12
CA PRO A 77 -6.77 -10.76 9.35
C PRO A 77 -6.61 -10.52 7.85
N ALA A 78 -7.33 -9.57 7.28
CA ALA A 78 -7.40 -9.39 5.83
C ALA A 78 -6.04 -9.07 5.19
N TYR A 79 -5.28 -8.14 5.77
CA TYR A 79 -4.03 -7.71 5.18
C TYR A 79 -2.90 -8.74 5.33
N PRO A 80 -2.66 -9.37 6.50
CA PRO A 80 -1.72 -10.48 6.61
C PRO A 80 -2.02 -11.65 5.67
N LEU A 81 -3.29 -11.97 5.42
CA LEU A 81 -3.68 -13.00 4.45
C LEU A 81 -3.30 -12.63 3.02
N LEU A 82 -3.48 -11.36 2.63
CA LEU A 82 -3.07 -10.88 1.31
C LEU A 82 -1.54 -10.96 1.14
N VAL A 83 -0.78 -10.53 2.16
CA VAL A 83 0.69 -10.63 2.12
C VAL A 83 1.14 -12.10 2.11
N ALA A 84 0.48 -12.99 2.87
CA ALA A 84 0.76 -14.43 2.84
C ALA A 84 0.50 -15.03 1.46
N ALA A 85 -0.55 -14.59 0.76
CA ALA A 85 -0.79 -14.99 -0.63
C ALA A 85 0.34 -14.51 -1.56
N MET A 86 0.83 -13.27 -1.38
CA MET A 86 1.99 -12.78 -2.14
C MET A 86 3.25 -13.62 -1.85
N PHE A 87 3.47 -14.02 -0.61
CA PHE A 87 4.58 -14.90 -0.23
C PHE A 87 4.48 -16.29 -0.91
N LYS A 88 3.28 -16.86 -0.99
CA LYS A 88 3.07 -18.14 -1.68
C LYS A 88 3.25 -18.04 -3.19
N LEU A 89 2.88 -16.92 -3.81
CA LEU A 89 2.96 -16.73 -5.26
C LEU A 89 4.35 -16.31 -5.73
N PHE A 90 5.03 -15.45 -4.97
CA PHE A 90 6.27 -14.80 -5.41
C PHE A 90 7.50 -15.17 -4.56
N GLY A 91 7.30 -16.02 -3.54
CA GLY A 91 8.33 -16.41 -2.58
C GLY A 91 8.37 -15.52 -1.34
N THR A 92 8.70 -16.14 -0.21
CA THR A 92 8.82 -15.45 1.08
C THR A 92 10.03 -14.52 1.10
N PHE A 93 9.86 -13.31 1.64
CA PHE A 93 10.93 -12.32 1.79
C PHE A 93 11.68 -12.01 0.48
N THR A 94 10.94 -11.94 -0.63
CA THR A 94 11.51 -11.59 -1.94
C THR A 94 11.10 -10.19 -2.38
N ALA A 95 11.95 -9.54 -3.18
CA ALA A 95 11.63 -8.26 -3.80
C ALA A 95 10.35 -8.34 -4.67
N ARG A 96 10.08 -9.51 -5.29
CA ARG A 96 8.85 -9.71 -6.08
C ARG A 96 7.59 -9.66 -5.21
N ALA A 97 7.61 -10.32 -4.04
CA ALA A 97 6.51 -10.27 -3.08
C ALA A 97 6.30 -8.84 -2.56
N PHE A 98 7.39 -8.09 -2.31
CA PHE A 98 7.35 -6.69 -1.92
C PHE A 98 6.65 -5.83 -2.98
N PHE A 99 7.09 -5.88 -4.23
CA PHE A 99 6.48 -5.09 -5.30
C PHE A 99 5.02 -5.48 -5.56
N ALA A 100 4.66 -6.76 -5.42
CA ALA A 100 3.27 -7.21 -5.51
C ALA A 100 2.41 -6.62 -4.39
N ALA A 101 2.91 -6.59 -3.15
CA ALA A 101 2.21 -6.00 -2.01
C ALA A 101 2.08 -4.47 -2.16
N VAL A 102 3.15 -3.77 -2.57
CA VAL A 102 3.11 -2.33 -2.86
C VAL A 102 2.10 -2.02 -3.97
N PHE A 103 2.10 -2.79 -5.05
CA PHE A 103 1.14 -2.62 -6.14
C PHE A 103 -0.30 -2.79 -5.66
N LEU A 104 -0.57 -3.80 -4.83
CA LEU A 104 -1.88 -4.02 -4.23
C LEU A 104 -2.31 -2.82 -3.35
N ASN A 105 -1.40 -2.29 -2.53
CA ASN A 105 -1.65 -1.10 -1.72
C ASN A 105 -1.95 0.14 -2.58
N ILE A 106 -1.20 0.33 -3.67
CA ILE A 106 -1.45 1.40 -4.65
C ILE A 106 -2.84 1.25 -5.25
N LEU A 107 -3.22 0.04 -5.63
CA LEU A 107 -4.54 -0.26 -6.20
C LEU A 107 -5.65 0.11 -5.22
N PHE A 108 -5.58 -0.32 -3.97
CA PHE A 108 -6.57 0.01 -2.95
C PHE A 108 -6.62 1.51 -2.64
N SER A 109 -5.46 2.17 -2.53
CA SER A 109 -5.37 3.60 -2.28
C SER A 109 -5.96 4.43 -3.44
N ALA A 110 -5.71 4.04 -4.68
CA ALA A 110 -6.31 4.70 -5.85
C ALA A 110 -7.81 4.40 -5.96
N ALA A 111 -8.23 3.16 -5.69
CA ALA A 111 -9.65 2.77 -5.70
C ALA A 111 -10.47 3.51 -4.64
N ALA A 112 -9.86 3.98 -3.55
CA ALA A 112 -10.54 4.80 -2.54
C ALA A 112 -11.10 6.12 -3.10
N CYS A 113 -10.58 6.62 -4.24
CA CYS A 113 -11.20 7.75 -4.96
C CYS A 113 -12.66 7.47 -5.33
N VAL A 114 -13.04 6.21 -5.56
CA VAL A 114 -14.39 5.82 -5.99
C VAL A 114 -15.43 6.09 -4.88
N PRO A 115 -15.33 5.50 -3.69
CA PRO A 115 -16.28 5.78 -2.61
C PRO A 115 -16.25 7.25 -2.17
N ILE A 116 -15.07 7.91 -2.17
CA ILE A 116 -14.95 9.34 -1.87
C ILE A 116 -15.75 10.17 -2.87
N PHE A 117 -15.64 9.88 -4.16
CA PHE A 117 -16.39 10.57 -5.21
C PHE A 117 -17.90 10.40 -5.01
N PHE A 118 -18.38 9.18 -4.79
CA PHE A 118 -19.82 8.94 -4.61
C PHE A 118 -20.36 9.55 -3.32
N ALA A 119 -19.60 9.52 -2.23
CA ALA A 119 -19.95 10.21 -1.00
C ALA A 119 -20.04 11.73 -1.19
N GLY A 120 -19.02 12.33 -1.79
CA GLY A 120 -19.01 13.76 -2.12
C GLY A 120 -20.16 14.17 -3.03
N LYS A 121 -20.53 13.32 -4.00
CA LYS A 121 -21.66 13.56 -4.89
C LYS A 121 -23.01 13.62 -4.15
N ARG A 122 -23.18 12.76 -3.13
CA ARG A 122 -24.40 12.77 -2.29
C ARG A 122 -24.46 13.99 -1.38
N LEU A 123 -23.33 14.49 -0.91
CA LEU A 123 -23.26 15.62 0.05
C LEU A 123 -23.37 16.99 -0.63
N GLY A 124 -22.73 17.18 -1.80
CA GLY A 124 -22.64 18.51 -2.41
C GLY A 124 -22.57 18.50 -3.95
N GLY A 125 -23.01 17.41 -4.58
CA GLY A 125 -23.06 17.29 -6.03
C GLY A 125 -21.69 17.02 -6.67
N VAL A 126 -21.62 17.09 -8.00
CA VAL A 126 -20.46 16.66 -8.81
C VAL A 126 -19.20 17.50 -8.53
N GLY A 127 -19.35 18.79 -8.19
CA GLY A 127 -18.21 19.66 -7.88
C GLY A 127 -17.49 19.23 -6.60
N VAL A 128 -18.24 18.96 -5.52
CA VAL A 128 -17.71 18.46 -4.25
C VAL A 128 -17.11 17.07 -4.43
N ALA A 129 -17.79 16.20 -5.18
CA ALA A 129 -17.29 14.86 -5.49
C ALA A 129 -15.92 14.90 -6.17
N ALA A 130 -15.79 15.70 -7.22
CA ALA A 130 -14.53 15.83 -7.95
C ALA A 130 -13.44 16.45 -7.08
N GLY A 131 -13.74 17.53 -6.35
CA GLY A 131 -12.79 18.18 -5.45
C GLY A 131 -12.25 17.23 -4.38
N ALA A 132 -13.12 16.48 -3.70
CA ALA A 132 -12.73 15.51 -2.68
C ALA A 132 -11.87 14.37 -3.25
N ALA A 133 -12.26 13.82 -4.40
CA ALA A 133 -11.53 12.74 -5.03
C ALA A 133 -10.16 13.20 -5.58
N TRP A 134 -10.06 14.42 -6.15
CA TRP A 134 -8.79 15.02 -6.54
C TRP A 134 -7.87 15.28 -5.35
N LEU A 135 -8.44 15.81 -4.25
CA LEU A 135 -7.66 16.02 -3.03
C LEU A 135 -7.05 14.69 -2.55
N TRP A 136 -7.82 13.61 -2.50
CA TRP A 136 -7.30 12.28 -2.15
C TRP A 136 -6.27 11.75 -3.16
N ALA A 137 -6.50 11.99 -4.45
CA ALA A 137 -5.61 11.52 -5.51
C ALA A 137 -4.18 12.03 -5.35
N VAL A 138 -4.02 13.31 -4.91
CA VAL A 138 -2.71 13.98 -4.77
C VAL A 138 -2.30 14.21 -3.33
N PHE A 139 -3.08 13.77 -2.34
CA PHE A 139 -2.79 13.97 -0.93
C PHE A 139 -1.49 13.27 -0.55
N PRO A 140 -0.49 13.99 0.00
CA PRO A 140 0.84 13.43 0.21
C PRO A 140 0.85 12.11 0.95
N SER A 141 0.19 12.02 2.12
CA SER A 141 0.13 10.77 2.88
C SER A 141 -0.53 9.63 2.11
N ALA A 142 -1.58 9.90 1.33
CA ALA A 142 -2.23 8.88 0.51
C ALA A 142 -1.36 8.39 -0.66
N VAL A 143 -0.42 9.22 -1.11
CA VAL A 143 0.57 8.88 -2.15
C VAL A 143 1.72 8.07 -1.57
N MET A 144 2.23 8.46 -0.40
CA MET A 144 3.41 7.89 0.24
C MET A 144 3.11 6.58 0.96
N MET A 145 1.99 6.51 1.70
CA MET A 145 1.61 5.40 2.55
C MET A 145 1.65 4.00 1.90
N PRO A 146 1.23 3.79 0.63
CA PRO A 146 1.33 2.48 -0.01
C PRO A 146 2.73 1.90 -0.08
N PHE A 147 3.75 2.75 -0.05
CA PHE A 147 5.16 2.38 -0.05
C PHE A 147 5.78 2.45 1.35
N GLU A 148 5.53 3.53 2.11
CA GLU A 148 6.13 3.80 3.43
C GLU A 148 5.63 2.87 4.53
N TRP A 149 4.45 2.29 4.39
CA TRP A 149 3.93 1.32 5.36
C TRP A 149 4.92 0.19 5.70
N PHE A 150 5.89 -0.05 4.83
CA PHE A 150 6.94 -1.04 5.01
C PHE A 150 8.23 -0.46 5.61
N TRP A 151 8.33 0.88 5.81
CA TRP A 151 9.60 1.55 6.09
C TRP A 151 9.65 2.30 7.42
N ASP A 152 8.57 2.35 8.20
CA ASP A 152 8.52 3.10 9.46
C ASP A 152 9.57 2.64 10.49
N ASP A 153 10.20 1.49 10.30
CA ASP A 153 11.19 0.90 11.20
C ASP A 153 12.66 1.01 10.70
N LEU A 154 12.89 1.59 9.52
CA LEU A 154 14.25 1.65 8.96
C LEU A 154 15.15 2.75 9.56
N SER A 155 14.61 3.61 10.41
CA SER A 155 15.39 4.65 11.10
C SER A 155 16.20 4.11 12.29
N ILE A 156 16.10 2.84 12.65
CA ILE A 156 16.63 2.32 13.91
C ILE A 156 17.96 1.57 13.77
N ASP A 157 18.35 1.07 12.58
CA ASP A 157 19.60 0.30 12.47
C ASP A 157 20.32 0.51 11.13
N THR A 158 20.93 1.67 10.94
CA THR A 158 21.95 1.86 9.90
C THR A 158 23.36 1.54 10.40
N ASP A 159 23.53 1.21 11.68
CA ASP A 159 24.82 0.77 12.19
C ASP A 159 24.98 -0.75 12.00
N PRO A 160 26.01 -1.20 11.26
CA PRO A 160 26.34 -2.62 11.19
C PRO A 160 26.73 -3.11 12.59
N PRO A 161 26.34 -4.34 12.98
CA PRO A 161 26.82 -4.91 14.22
C PRO A 161 28.35 -4.99 14.20
N ALA A 162 28.98 -4.47 15.27
CA ALA A 162 30.41 -4.49 15.47
C ALA A 162 30.96 -5.91 15.56
#